data_200daac35115ad77976784c61ca01b1c
#
_entry.id   200daac35115ad77976784c61ca01b1c
#
_cell.length_a   1.000
_cell.length_b   1.000
_cell.length_c   1.000
_cell.angle_alpha   90.00
_cell.angle_beta   90.00
_cell.angle_gamma   90.00
#
_symmetry.space_group_name_H-M   'P 1'
#
loop_
_entity.id
_entity.type
_entity.pdbx_description
1 polymer ?
#
loop_
_entity_poly.entity_id
_entity_poly.type
_entity_poly.pdbx_seq_one_letter_code
_entity_poly.pdbx_strand_id
1 'polypeptide(L)'
;MAIGTELLLGQIVDTNSSYIGEQLAMVGIDSHHQTKVGDNHDRMVAVLRQALDRSDAVICCGGLGPTQDDITRAAIAEVMGVELVRDEAIVERIRTMFGSRGRSMPENNLLQADIPEGASINPAMPGTAPGLICPLQGEHDGKVIYAVPGVPWEMKQMLAEGIL
;
A
#
# COMPACT_ATOMS: atom_id res chain seq x y z
N MET A 1 4.13 -8.32 -1.88
CA MET A 1 2.86 -8.72 -2.53
C MET A 1 2.52 -7.69 -3.59
N ALA A 2 2.41 -8.08 -4.84
CA ALA A 2 1.98 -7.22 -5.94
C ALA A 2 0.47 -7.38 -6.15
N ILE A 3 -0.24 -6.25 -6.26
CA ILE A 3 -1.70 -6.19 -6.32
C ILE A 3 -2.10 -5.57 -7.66
N GLY A 4 -2.93 -6.29 -8.40
CA GLY A 4 -3.47 -5.86 -9.68
C GLY A 4 -3.85 -7.04 -10.55
N THR A 5 -5.07 -7.06 -11.05
CA THR A 5 -5.59 -8.10 -11.95
C THR A 5 -4.82 -8.14 -13.26
N GLU A 6 -4.36 -6.99 -13.77
CA GLU A 6 -3.54 -6.86 -14.98
C GLU A 6 -2.19 -7.60 -14.88
N LEU A 7 -1.64 -7.72 -13.66
CA LEU A 7 -0.41 -8.50 -13.40
C LEU A 7 -0.64 -9.99 -13.57
N LEU A 8 -1.81 -10.48 -13.15
CA LEU A 8 -2.19 -11.90 -13.29
C LEU A 8 -2.52 -12.25 -14.73
N LEU A 9 -3.10 -11.33 -15.48
CA LEU A 9 -3.44 -11.51 -16.90
C LEU A 9 -2.23 -11.36 -17.83
N GLY A 10 -1.06 -11.01 -17.30
CA GLY A 10 0.15 -10.80 -18.09
C GLY A 10 0.09 -9.57 -19.00
N GLN A 11 -0.82 -8.64 -18.73
CA GLN A 11 -0.97 -7.40 -19.51
C GLN A 11 0.19 -6.43 -19.27
N ILE A 12 0.76 -6.46 -18.07
CA ILE A 12 1.96 -5.70 -17.71
C ILE A 12 2.98 -6.59 -16.99
N VAL A 13 4.25 -6.22 -17.09
CA VAL A 13 5.34 -6.89 -16.37
C VAL A 13 5.47 -6.27 -14.97
N ASP A 14 5.58 -7.12 -13.95
CA ASP A 14 5.83 -6.70 -12.57
C ASP A 14 7.31 -6.30 -12.38
N THR A 15 7.62 -5.08 -12.70
CA THR A 15 8.95 -4.51 -12.47
C THR A 15 9.12 -3.97 -11.05
N ASN A 16 8.02 -3.67 -10.36
CA ASN A 16 8.04 -3.14 -9.01
C ASN A 16 8.54 -4.18 -8.00
N SER A 17 8.04 -5.41 -8.07
CA SER A 17 8.51 -6.48 -7.17
C SER A 17 9.99 -6.78 -7.34
N SER A 18 10.49 -6.76 -8.58
CA SER A 18 11.92 -6.93 -8.86
C SER A 18 12.75 -5.82 -8.22
N TYR A 19 12.32 -4.56 -8.40
CA TYR A 19 13.00 -3.41 -7.82
C TYR A 19 12.98 -3.44 -6.28
N ILE A 20 11.82 -3.72 -5.68
CA ILE A 20 11.70 -3.83 -4.21
C ILE A 20 12.66 -4.91 -3.68
N GLY A 21 12.70 -6.09 -4.30
CA GLY A 21 13.58 -7.17 -3.91
C GLY A 21 15.06 -6.80 -3.99
N GLU A 22 15.47 -6.12 -5.07
CA GLU A 22 16.84 -5.61 -5.23
C GLU A 22 17.21 -4.62 -4.11
N GLN A 23 16.35 -3.65 -3.83
CA GLN A 23 16.62 -2.64 -2.80
C GLN A 23 16.67 -3.24 -1.40
N LEU A 24 15.80 -4.18 -1.06
CA LEU A 24 15.86 -4.92 0.21
C LEU A 24 17.18 -5.66 0.37
N ALA A 25 17.61 -6.38 -0.67
CA ALA A 25 18.88 -7.10 -0.66
C ALA A 25 20.08 -6.17 -0.46
N MET A 26 20.07 -4.96 -1.03
CA MET A 26 21.14 -3.97 -0.87
C MET A 26 21.31 -3.51 0.60
N VAL A 27 20.25 -3.54 1.40
CA VAL A 27 20.29 -3.18 2.83
C VAL A 27 20.30 -4.40 3.76
N GLY A 28 20.49 -5.61 3.21
CA GLY A 28 20.61 -6.84 3.96
C GLY A 28 19.30 -7.44 4.48
N ILE A 29 18.18 -7.08 3.85
CA ILE A 29 16.85 -7.65 4.16
C ILE A 29 16.51 -8.73 3.13
N ASP A 30 16.26 -9.94 3.62
CA ASP A 30 15.92 -11.08 2.78
C ASP A 30 14.45 -11.04 2.31
N SER A 31 14.24 -11.11 1.00
CA SER A 31 12.93 -11.27 0.38
C SER A 31 12.72 -12.71 -0.09
N HIS A 32 12.12 -13.55 0.78
CA HIS A 32 11.95 -14.98 0.49
C HIS A 32 10.74 -15.29 -0.39
N HIS A 33 9.74 -14.39 -0.43
CA HIS A 33 8.48 -14.63 -1.13
C HIS A 33 8.02 -13.41 -1.91
N GLN A 34 7.60 -13.63 -3.14
CA GLN A 34 6.90 -12.64 -3.96
C GLN A 34 5.58 -13.26 -4.43
N THR A 35 4.47 -12.63 -4.12
CA THR A 35 3.13 -13.11 -4.45
C THR A 35 2.38 -12.07 -5.24
N LYS A 36 1.65 -12.48 -6.27
CA LYS A 36 0.72 -11.63 -7.03
C LYS A 36 -0.71 -12.01 -6.69
N VAL A 37 -1.55 -11.00 -6.54
CA VAL A 37 -2.98 -11.17 -6.27
C VAL A 37 -3.78 -10.15 -7.07
N GLY A 38 -4.92 -10.58 -7.60
CA GLY A 38 -5.86 -9.68 -8.29
C GLY A 38 -6.71 -8.87 -7.29
N ASP A 39 -7.43 -7.90 -7.82
CA ASP A 39 -8.28 -6.98 -7.07
C ASP A 39 -9.55 -7.68 -6.57
N ASN A 40 -9.39 -8.49 -5.55
CA ASN A 40 -10.46 -9.20 -4.86
C ASN A 40 -10.16 -9.23 -3.35
N HIS A 41 -11.06 -8.66 -2.56
CA HIS A 41 -10.89 -8.42 -1.14
C HIS A 41 -10.53 -9.70 -0.36
N ASP A 42 -11.34 -10.74 -0.47
CA ASP A 42 -11.17 -11.96 0.32
C ASP A 42 -9.86 -12.69 -0.02
N ARG A 43 -9.48 -12.69 -1.31
CA ARG A 43 -8.20 -13.25 -1.74
C ARG A 43 -7.03 -12.45 -1.21
N MET A 44 -7.13 -11.12 -1.20
CA MET A 44 -6.09 -10.25 -0.66
C MET A 44 -5.90 -10.48 0.84
N VAL A 45 -6.99 -10.55 1.60
CA VAL A 45 -6.97 -10.86 3.04
C VAL A 45 -6.33 -12.23 3.31
N ALA A 46 -6.74 -13.26 2.56
CA ALA A 46 -6.17 -14.60 2.69
C ALA A 46 -4.66 -14.63 2.40
N VAL A 47 -4.22 -13.95 1.33
CA VAL A 47 -2.80 -13.87 0.95
C VAL A 47 -2.00 -13.07 1.98
N LEU A 48 -2.55 -11.98 2.53
CA LEU A 48 -1.91 -11.19 3.58
C LEU A 48 -1.69 -12.02 4.85
N ARG A 49 -2.72 -12.72 5.34
CA ARG A 49 -2.61 -13.60 6.50
C ARG A 49 -1.54 -14.66 6.29
N GLN A 50 -1.58 -15.37 5.14
CA GLN A 50 -0.56 -16.36 4.80
C GLN A 50 0.86 -15.76 4.72
N ALA A 51 1.01 -14.53 4.22
CA ALA A 51 2.31 -13.87 4.17
C ALA A 51 2.82 -13.53 5.58
N LEU A 52 1.93 -13.08 6.47
CA LEU A 52 2.25 -12.74 7.85
C LEU A 52 2.64 -13.97 8.69
N ASP A 53 2.08 -15.15 8.40
CA ASP A 53 2.44 -16.39 9.10
C ASP A 53 3.93 -16.75 8.93
N ARG A 54 4.55 -16.29 7.84
CA ARG A 54 5.91 -16.70 7.43
C ARG A 54 6.90 -15.56 7.25
N SER A 55 6.53 -14.33 7.55
CA SER A 55 7.36 -13.14 7.35
C SER A 55 7.20 -12.17 8.50
N ASP A 56 8.24 -11.39 8.79
CA ASP A 56 8.21 -10.33 9.81
C ASP A 56 7.57 -9.05 9.28
N ALA A 57 7.66 -8.85 7.95
CA ALA A 57 7.07 -7.70 7.27
C ALA A 57 6.48 -8.12 5.91
N VAL A 58 5.45 -7.41 5.48
CA VAL A 58 4.83 -7.55 4.16
C VAL A 58 4.79 -6.20 3.46
N ILE A 59 5.37 -6.10 2.27
CA ILE A 59 5.26 -4.91 1.43
C ILE A 59 4.19 -5.17 0.35
N CYS A 60 3.11 -4.41 0.40
CA CYS A 60 2.03 -4.40 -0.59
C CYS A 60 2.29 -3.30 -1.62
N CYS A 61 2.24 -3.62 -2.90
CA CYS A 61 2.42 -2.66 -3.99
C CYS A 61 1.20 -2.67 -4.91
N GLY A 62 0.45 -1.58 -4.94
CA GLY A 62 -0.77 -1.41 -5.74
C GLY A 62 -2.05 -1.24 -4.91
N GLY A 63 -3.16 -0.88 -5.57
CA GLY A 63 -4.50 -0.79 -4.99
C GLY A 63 -4.71 0.33 -3.97
N LEU A 64 -3.92 1.42 -4.04
CA LEU A 64 -4.04 2.61 -3.17
C LEU A 64 -4.66 3.83 -3.87
N GLY A 65 -5.12 3.68 -5.10
CA GLY A 65 -5.78 4.74 -5.85
C GLY A 65 -7.18 5.10 -5.31
N PRO A 66 -7.90 5.97 -6.05
CA PRO A 66 -9.21 6.46 -5.64
C PRO A 66 -10.38 5.68 -6.25
N THR A 67 -10.16 4.58 -6.95
CA THR A 67 -11.21 3.81 -7.61
C THR A 67 -11.81 2.76 -6.69
N GLN A 68 -12.94 2.18 -7.08
CA GLN A 68 -13.60 1.13 -6.30
C GLN A 68 -12.79 -0.18 -6.25
N ASP A 69 -11.91 -0.38 -7.23
CA ASP A 69 -11.02 -1.55 -7.29
C ASP A 69 -9.76 -1.38 -6.42
N ASP A 70 -9.51 -0.16 -5.91
CA ASP A 70 -8.41 0.14 -5.00
C ASP A 70 -8.75 -0.25 -3.57
N ILE A 71 -8.71 -1.53 -3.28
CA ILE A 71 -9.20 -2.15 -2.02
C ILE A 71 -8.10 -2.55 -1.04
N THR A 72 -6.85 -2.18 -1.31
CA THR A 72 -5.71 -2.55 -0.45
C THR A 72 -5.87 -2.03 0.98
N ARG A 73 -6.36 -0.80 1.16
CA ARG A 73 -6.63 -0.22 2.49
C ARG A 73 -7.64 -1.04 3.28
N ALA A 74 -8.74 -1.44 2.63
CA ALA A 74 -9.79 -2.24 3.27
C ALA A 74 -9.29 -3.63 3.64
N ALA A 75 -8.54 -4.30 2.78
CA ALA A 75 -7.97 -5.61 3.06
C ALA A 75 -6.96 -5.56 4.23
N ILE A 76 -6.14 -4.52 4.31
CA ILE A 76 -5.20 -4.32 5.43
C ILE A 76 -5.97 -4.05 6.72
N ALA A 77 -7.00 -3.18 6.71
CA ALA A 77 -7.82 -2.89 7.87
C ALA A 77 -8.48 -4.16 8.44
N GLU A 78 -9.02 -5.02 7.57
CA GLU A 78 -9.57 -6.31 8.01
C GLU A 78 -8.53 -7.22 8.66
N VAL A 79 -7.32 -7.30 8.08
CA VAL A 79 -6.23 -8.11 8.67
C VAL A 79 -5.78 -7.54 10.02
N MET A 80 -5.77 -6.22 10.18
CA MET A 80 -5.49 -5.54 11.44
C MET A 80 -6.64 -5.68 12.45
N GLY A 81 -7.86 -6.00 12.02
CA GLY A 81 -9.05 -6.04 12.85
C GLY A 81 -9.53 -4.64 13.27
N VAL A 82 -9.36 -3.63 12.42
CA VAL A 82 -9.69 -2.23 12.68
C VAL A 82 -10.56 -1.64 11.56
N GLU A 83 -11.16 -0.49 11.83
CA GLU A 83 -11.92 0.26 10.84
C GLU A 83 -11.01 1.18 10.00
N LEU A 84 -11.53 1.59 8.84
CA LEU A 84 -10.96 2.70 8.09
C LEU A 84 -11.44 4.03 8.67
N VAL A 85 -10.51 4.93 8.96
CA VAL A 85 -10.79 6.27 9.46
C VAL A 85 -10.30 7.32 8.49
N ARG A 86 -11.10 8.37 8.26
CA ARG A 86 -10.72 9.48 7.41
C ARG A 86 -9.76 10.40 8.12
N ASP A 87 -8.61 10.62 7.50
CA ASP A 87 -7.61 11.59 7.96
C ASP A 87 -7.77 12.91 7.21
N GLU A 88 -8.26 13.95 7.92
CA GLU A 88 -8.50 15.26 7.34
C GLU A 88 -7.22 15.99 6.90
N ALA A 89 -6.07 15.67 7.50
CA ALA A 89 -4.79 16.23 7.07
C ALA A 89 -4.39 15.69 5.69
N ILE A 90 -4.68 14.41 5.43
CA ILE A 90 -4.49 13.80 4.10
C ILE A 90 -5.45 14.41 3.09
N VAL A 91 -6.73 14.60 3.46
CA VAL A 91 -7.72 15.26 2.59
C VAL A 91 -7.21 16.63 2.16
N GLU A 92 -6.75 17.45 3.11
CA GLU A 92 -6.26 18.80 2.82
C GLU A 92 -4.99 18.78 1.96
N ARG A 93 -4.09 17.83 2.20
CA ARG A 93 -2.89 17.63 1.38
C ARG A 93 -3.25 17.29 -0.07
N ILE A 94 -4.17 16.35 -0.29
CA ILE A 94 -4.65 15.98 -1.63
C ILE A 94 -5.32 17.18 -2.30
N ARG A 95 -6.20 17.91 -1.58
CA ARG A 95 -6.87 19.11 -2.08
C ARG A 95 -5.86 20.17 -2.54
N THR A 96 -4.83 20.41 -1.74
CA THR A 96 -3.74 21.34 -2.06
C THR A 96 -2.99 20.90 -3.32
N MET A 97 -2.72 19.60 -3.49
CA MET A 97 -2.05 19.07 -4.68
C MET A 97 -2.87 19.27 -5.97
N PHE A 98 -4.20 19.12 -5.90
CA PHE A 98 -5.09 19.45 -7.03
C PHE A 98 -5.15 20.94 -7.29
N GLY A 99 -5.28 21.75 -6.23
CA GLY A 99 -5.36 23.21 -6.31
C GLY A 99 -4.10 23.84 -6.92
N SER A 100 -2.91 23.34 -6.58
CA SER A 100 -1.64 23.79 -7.17
C SER A 100 -1.55 23.56 -8.68
N ARG A 101 -2.35 22.65 -9.22
CA ARG A 101 -2.46 22.33 -10.65
C ARG A 101 -3.67 23.00 -11.32
N GLY A 102 -4.34 23.93 -10.61
CA GLY A 102 -5.53 24.63 -11.10
C GLY A 102 -6.75 23.72 -11.30
N ARG A 103 -6.84 22.63 -10.55
CA ARG A 103 -7.93 21.65 -10.64
C ARG A 103 -8.64 21.49 -9.30
N SER A 104 -9.94 21.21 -9.34
CA SER A 104 -10.69 20.77 -8.16
C SER A 104 -10.42 19.29 -7.91
N MET A 105 -10.34 18.91 -6.63
CA MET A 105 -10.21 17.52 -6.22
C MET A 105 -11.52 16.77 -6.51
N PRO A 106 -11.51 15.68 -7.30
CA PRO A 106 -12.67 14.81 -7.47
C PRO A 106 -13.06 14.16 -6.13
N GLU A 107 -14.35 13.96 -5.90
CA GLU A 107 -14.86 13.44 -4.62
C GLU A 107 -14.34 12.02 -4.29
N ASN A 108 -14.15 11.18 -5.31
CA ASN A 108 -13.60 9.82 -5.12
C ASN A 108 -12.16 9.83 -4.55
N ASN A 109 -11.40 10.91 -4.69
CA ASN A 109 -10.08 11.04 -4.07
C ASN A 109 -10.14 11.09 -2.54
N LEU A 110 -11.30 11.34 -1.94
CA LEU A 110 -11.50 11.23 -0.49
C LEU A 110 -11.21 9.81 0.02
N LEU A 111 -11.46 8.77 -0.78
CA LEU A 111 -11.16 7.39 -0.43
C LEU A 111 -9.67 7.18 -0.12
N GLN A 112 -8.79 7.96 -0.73
CA GLN A 112 -7.35 7.87 -0.49
C GLN A 112 -6.94 8.37 0.91
N ALA A 113 -7.80 9.12 1.58
CA ALA A 113 -7.60 9.59 2.94
C ALA A 113 -8.21 8.68 4.01
N ASP A 114 -8.88 7.59 3.61
CA ASP A 114 -9.38 6.57 4.53
C ASP A 114 -8.25 5.57 4.80
N ILE A 115 -7.70 5.60 6.02
CA ILE A 115 -6.58 4.74 6.42
C ILE A 115 -6.99 3.81 7.57
N PRO A 116 -6.38 2.63 7.72
CA PRO A 116 -6.63 1.74 8.85
C PRO A 116 -6.33 2.45 10.17
N GLU A 117 -7.21 2.35 11.15
CA GLU A 117 -6.98 2.90 12.49
C GLU A 117 -5.68 2.35 13.09
N GLY A 118 -4.84 3.23 13.63
CA GLY A 118 -3.53 2.87 14.17
C GLY A 118 -2.40 2.80 13.12
N ALA A 119 -2.72 2.90 11.84
CA ALA A 119 -1.69 3.07 10.80
C ALA A 119 -1.13 4.49 10.79
N SER A 120 0.11 4.62 10.32
CA SER A 120 0.72 5.89 9.97
C SER A 120 0.97 5.98 8.46
N ILE A 121 1.08 7.19 7.95
CA ILE A 121 1.42 7.40 6.55
C ILE A 121 2.93 7.38 6.35
N ASN A 122 3.36 6.89 5.18
CA ASN A 122 4.75 7.00 4.75
C ASN A 122 5.16 8.48 4.67
N PRO A 123 6.34 8.87 5.17
CA PRO A 123 6.79 10.28 5.13
C PRO A 123 6.84 10.83 3.71
N ALA A 124 7.19 10.00 2.73
CA ALA A 124 7.09 10.38 1.33
C ALA A 124 5.64 10.25 0.83
N MET A 125 5.11 11.30 0.22
CA MET A 125 3.83 11.29 -0.48
C MET A 125 3.96 12.10 -1.77
N PRO A 126 4.63 11.53 -2.78
CA PRO A 126 4.90 12.24 -4.03
C PRO A 126 3.65 12.39 -4.92
N GLY A 127 2.70 11.48 -4.79
CA GLY A 127 1.39 11.51 -5.46
C GLY A 127 0.24 11.73 -4.50
N THR A 128 -1.00 11.51 -4.96
CA THR A 128 -2.21 11.66 -4.15
C THR A 128 -2.50 10.47 -3.24
N ALA A 129 -1.96 9.29 -3.56
CA ALA A 129 -2.11 8.10 -2.74
C ALA A 129 -1.05 8.10 -1.62
N PRO A 130 -1.44 8.16 -0.33
CA PRO A 130 -0.49 7.98 0.75
C PRO A 130 -0.03 6.52 0.82
N GLY A 131 1.26 6.29 1.02
CA GLY A 131 1.77 5.01 1.46
C GLY A 131 1.43 4.79 2.93
N LEU A 132 1.30 3.53 3.34
CA LEU A 132 0.90 3.16 4.70
C LEU A 132 1.99 2.38 5.41
N ILE A 133 2.07 2.59 6.72
CA ILE A 133 2.86 1.81 7.67
C ILE A 133 1.90 1.31 8.74
N CYS A 134 1.63 0.01 8.73
CA CYS A 134 0.58 -0.63 9.51
C CYS A 134 1.19 -1.63 10.50
N PRO A 135 1.55 -1.20 11.72
CA PRO A 135 2.01 -2.11 12.76
C PRO A 135 0.87 -3.02 13.19
N LEU A 136 1.17 -4.30 13.36
CA LEU A 136 0.19 -5.30 13.74
C LEU A 136 0.21 -5.55 15.25
N GLN A 137 -0.91 -6.03 15.77
CA GLN A 137 -1.10 -6.43 17.15
C GLN A 137 -1.74 -7.82 17.23
N GLY A 138 -1.86 -8.37 18.43
CA GLY A 138 -2.51 -9.67 18.63
C GLY A 138 -1.71 -10.83 18.08
N GLU A 139 -2.30 -11.64 17.21
CA GLU A 139 -1.68 -12.84 16.63
C GLU A 139 -0.40 -12.55 15.84
N HIS A 140 -0.30 -11.37 15.24
CA HIS A 140 0.84 -10.93 14.45
C HIS A 140 1.61 -9.79 15.12
N ASP A 141 1.59 -9.71 16.44
CA ASP A 141 2.28 -8.66 17.19
C ASP A 141 3.76 -8.56 16.82
N GLY A 142 4.25 -7.33 16.69
CA GLY A 142 5.60 -7.03 16.27
C GLY A 142 5.87 -7.11 14.76
N LYS A 143 4.88 -7.52 13.95
CA LYS A 143 4.98 -7.52 12.49
C LYS A 143 4.40 -6.23 11.91
N VAL A 144 4.70 -5.97 10.64
CA VAL A 144 4.28 -4.74 9.96
C VAL A 144 3.85 -5.01 8.52
N ILE A 145 2.78 -4.35 8.08
CA ILE A 145 2.43 -4.25 6.66
C ILE A 145 2.78 -2.84 6.19
N TYR A 146 3.58 -2.76 5.14
CA TYR A 146 3.80 -1.54 4.36
C TYR A 146 2.94 -1.59 3.12
N ALA A 147 2.34 -0.47 2.73
CA ALA A 147 1.64 -0.37 1.45
C ALA A 147 2.15 0.84 0.66
N VAL A 148 2.46 0.61 -0.60
CA VAL A 148 2.93 1.62 -1.54
C VAL A 148 2.11 1.57 -2.83
N PRO A 149 1.95 2.69 -3.55
CA PRO A 149 1.20 2.71 -4.81
C PRO A 149 1.89 1.88 -5.90
N GLY A 150 1.11 1.48 -6.90
CA GLY A 150 1.61 0.75 -8.07
C GLY A 150 2.41 1.61 -9.05
N VAL A 151 2.32 2.94 -8.97
CA VAL A 151 3.07 3.88 -9.81
C VAL A 151 4.56 3.80 -9.47
N PRO A 152 5.44 3.39 -10.43
CA PRO A 152 6.82 3.02 -10.09
C PRO A 152 7.64 4.12 -9.41
N TRP A 153 7.53 5.37 -9.87
CA TRP A 153 8.33 6.47 -9.29
C TRP A 153 7.86 6.84 -7.87
N GLU A 154 6.55 6.74 -7.58
CA GLU A 154 5.99 6.96 -6.25
C GLU A 154 6.43 5.85 -5.29
N MET A 155 6.29 4.60 -5.72
CA MET A 155 6.73 3.42 -4.97
C MET A 155 8.23 3.50 -4.62
N LYS A 156 9.08 3.87 -5.57
CA LYS A 156 10.54 3.98 -5.36
C LYS A 156 10.88 5.01 -4.29
N GLN A 157 10.24 6.18 -4.36
CA GLN A 157 10.48 7.23 -3.37
C GLN A 157 9.99 6.80 -1.98
N MET A 158 8.79 6.23 -1.88
CA MET A 158 8.25 5.75 -0.61
C MET A 158 9.07 4.61 -0.01
N LEU A 159 9.60 3.72 -0.85
CA LEU A 159 10.50 2.65 -0.40
C LEU A 159 11.77 3.22 0.24
N ALA A 160 12.43 4.15 -0.45
CA ALA A 160 13.71 4.71 -0.02
C ALA A 160 13.60 5.62 1.21
N GLU A 161 12.52 6.40 1.34
CA GLU A 161 12.37 7.41 2.39
C GLU A 161 11.60 6.93 3.62
N GLY A 162 10.82 5.83 3.50
CA GLY A 162 9.91 5.43 4.57
C GLY A 162 9.85 3.95 4.89
N ILE A 163 10.63 3.10 4.21
CA ILE A 163 10.68 1.66 4.49
C ILE A 163 12.11 1.19 4.73
N LEU A 164 13.08 1.66 3.94
CA LEU A 164 14.51 1.36 4.08
C LEU A 164 15.21 2.38 4.96
#